data_240545a9298e38a4f2135ebcbeb62498
#
_entry.id   240545a9298e38a4f2135ebcbeb62498
#
_cell.length_a   1.000
_cell.length_b   1.000
_cell.length_c   1.000
_cell.angle_alpha   90.00
_cell.angle_beta   90.00
_cell.angle_gamma   90.00
#
_symmetry.space_group_name_H-M   'P 1'
#
loop_
_entity.id
_entity.type
_entity.pdbx_description
1 polymer ?
#
loop_
_entity_poly.entity_id
_entity_poly.type
_entity_poly.pdbx_seq_one_letter_code
_entity_poly.pdbx_strand_id
1 'polypeptide(L)'
;YNEGQLVIYKNFHADGRLEREFKALDNVKSLMRTYHANGQLRSETKYVHGQAVEYVDHYSNGQIRYAEEKHRTEPYYLRMDLFRPDGSPISTLHVVDKRNATFEQSEFWPNGQVRCKGQARYNPNRMDTQRIGTWSYFDMAGQRRFEEAYVDGKVHAVKPLLANNP
;
A
#
# COMPACT_ATOMS: atom_id res chain seq x y z
N TYR A 1 32.57 -3.18 6.47
CA TYR A 1 32.62 -4.51 5.86
C TYR A 1 32.94 -5.54 6.93
N ASN A 2 32.36 -6.71 6.82
CA ASN A 2 32.73 -7.88 7.57
C ASN A 2 33.00 -9.00 6.55
N GLU A 3 34.19 -9.61 6.58
CA GLU A 3 34.62 -10.66 5.63
C GLU A 3 34.37 -10.30 4.14
N GLY A 4 34.58 -9.02 3.78
CA GLY A 4 34.35 -8.49 2.43
C GLY A 4 32.90 -8.15 2.10
N GLN A 5 31.94 -8.39 3.00
CA GLN A 5 30.53 -8.04 2.79
C GLN A 5 30.22 -6.63 3.30
N LEU A 6 29.37 -5.90 2.58
CA LEU A 6 28.87 -4.59 2.99
C LEU A 6 27.89 -4.74 4.15
N VAL A 7 28.29 -4.30 5.34
CA VAL A 7 27.46 -4.40 6.56
C VAL A 7 26.65 -3.13 6.81
N ILE A 8 27.29 -1.98 6.66
CA ILE A 8 26.69 -0.66 6.86
C ILE A 8 27.24 0.29 5.79
N TYR A 9 26.34 1.09 5.23
CA TYR A 9 26.67 2.21 4.36
C TYR A 9 25.83 3.42 4.76
N LYS A 10 26.47 4.59 4.87
CA LYS A 10 25.79 5.86 5.14
C LYS A 10 26.20 6.90 4.12
N ASN A 11 25.23 7.65 3.63
CA ASN A 11 25.45 8.82 2.79
C ASN A 11 24.88 10.06 3.49
N PHE A 12 25.55 11.18 3.32
CA PHE A 12 25.21 12.43 3.97
C PHE A 12 25.05 13.54 2.94
N HIS A 13 24.15 14.47 3.20
CA HIS A 13 24.06 15.72 2.48
C HIS A 13 25.33 16.58 2.70
N ALA A 14 25.52 17.60 1.86
CA ALA A 14 26.65 18.53 1.99
C ALA A 14 26.68 19.26 3.34
N ASP A 15 25.55 19.42 4.00
CA ASP A 15 25.42 20.02 5.35
C ASP A 15 25.64 19.03 6.50
N GLY A 16 26.06 17.78 6.19
CA GLY A 16 26.36 16.74 7.16
C GLY A 16 25.17 15.96 7.70
N ARG A 17 23.94 16.25 7.26
CA ARG A 17 22.76 15.47 7.66
C ARG A 17 22.71 14.13 6.93
N LEU A 18 22.23 13.09 7.63
CA LEU A 18 22.07 11.76 7.06
C LEU A 18 21.02 11.80 5.94
N GLU A 19 21.40 11.37 4.74
CA GLU A 19 20.53 11.26 3.56
C GLU A 19 20.00 9.84 3.39
N ARG A 20 20.92 8.86 3.54
CA ARG A 20 20.62 7.43 3.31
C ARG A 20 21.45 6.54 4.21
N GLU A 21 20.85 5.45 4.66
CA GLU A 21 21.52 4.41 5.40
C GLU A 21 21.12 3.04 4.85
N PHE A 22 22.11 2.20 4.62
CA PHE A 22 21.93 0.76 4.37
C PHE A 22 22.51 -0.02 5.54
N LYS A 23 21.84 -1.08 5.96
CA LYS A 23 22.31 -2.00 7.00
C LYS A 23 21.99 -3.44 6.63
N ALA A 24 23.00 -4.29 6.53
CA ALA A 24 22.80 -5.74 6.54
C ALA A 24 22.39 -6.18 7.96
N LEU A 25 21.29 -6.92 8.07
CA LEU A 25 20.79 -7.48 9.34
C LEU A 25 21.35 -8.89 9.57
N ASP A 26 21.45 -9.66 8.48
CA ASP A 26 22.08 -10.96 8.40
C ASP A 26 22.51 -11.24 6.94
N ASN A 27 22.92 -12.47 6.61
CA ASN A 27 23.36 -12.85 5.26
C ASN A 27 22.23 -12.81 4.21
N VAL A 28 20.99 -12.65 4.62
CA VAL A 28 19.79 -12.75 3.78
C VAL A 28 19.00 -11.45 3.77
N LYS A 29 18.95 -10.77 4.91
CA LYS A 29 18.10 -9.60 5.15
C LYS A 29 18.92 -8.33 5.22
N SER A 30 18.40 -7.28 4.65
CA SER A 30 18.95 -5.93 4.78
C SER A 30 17.86 -4.86 4.82
N LEU A 31 18.26 -3.67 5.25
CA LEU A 31 17.40 -2.51 5.45
C LEU A 31 18.01 -1.30 4.77
N MET A 32 17.22 -0.57 4.01
CA MET A 32 17.56 0.73 3.46
C MET A 32 16.65 1.78 4.06
N ARG A 33 17.22 2.87 4.55
CA ARG A 33 16.49 4.05 5.03
C ARG A 33 16.94 5.28 4.27
N THR A 34 16.00 6.17 3.97
CA THR A 34 16.29 7.51 3.48
C THR A 34 15.64 8.54 4.39
N TYR A 35 16.15 9.76 4.39
CA TYR A 35 15.71 10.80 5.30
C TYR A 35 15.37 12.08 4.55
N HIS A 36 14.38 12.81 5.04
CA HIS A 36 14.05 14.16 4.59
C HIS A 36 15.13 15.15 5.03
N ALA A 37 15.17 16.33 4.39
CA ALA A 37 16.09 17.40 4.76
C ALA A 37 15.95 17.88 6.22
N ASN A 38 14.78 17.67 6.84
CA ASN A 38 14.56 17.96 8.27
C ASN A 38 15.05 16.83 9.21
N GLY A 39 15.67 15.76 8.67
CA GLY A 39 16.20 14.63 9.42
C GLY A 39 15.17 13.53 9.76
N GLN A 40 13.88 13.75 9.47
CA GLN A 40 12.86 12.70 9.67
C GLN A 40 12.99 11.58 8.63
N LEU A 41 12.58 10.37 9.02
CA LEU A 41 12.54 9.21 8.12
C LEU A 41 11.64 9.53 6.92
N ARG A 42 12.18 9.38 5.70
CA ARG A 42 11.45 9.51 4.45
C ARG A 42 10.97 8.16 3.96
N SER A 43 11.88 7.16 3.90
CA SER A 43 11.47 5.83 3.49
C SER A 43 12.27 4.74 4.20
N GLU A 44 11.63 3.58 4.36
CA GLU A 44 12.26 2.35 4.81
C GLU A 44 11.93 1.24 3.82
N THR A 45 12.95 0.50 3.35
CA THR A 45 12.81 -0.66 2.49
C THR A 45 13.47 -1.86 3.14
N LYS A 46 12.73 -2.94 3.35
CA LYS A 46 13.28 -4.22 3.79
C LYS A 46 13.53 -5.12 2.59
N TYR A 47 14.70 -5.74 2.59
CA TYR A 47 15.14 -6.67 1.55
C TYR A 47 15.32 -8.07 2.13
N VAL A 48 14.98 -9.07 1.32
CA VAL A 48 15.28 -10.49 1.56
C VAL A 48 15.92 -11.04 0.28
N HIS A 49 17.10 -11.63 0.39
CA HIS A 49 17.90 -12.07 -0.77
C HIS A 49 18.08 -10.97 -1.85
N GLY A 50 18.25 -9.71 -1.42
CA GLY A 50 18.41 -8.57 -2.32
C GLY A 50 17.11 -8.07 -2.99
N GLN A 51 15.97 -8.72 -2.77
CA GLN A 51 14.67 -8.29 -3.29
C GLN A 51 13.92 -7.48 -2.24
N ALA A 52 13.37 -6.33 -2.63
CA ALA A 52 12.52 -5.51 -1.77
C ALA A 52 11.22 -6.27 -1.47
N VAL A 53 10.91 -6.48 -0.19
CA VAL A 53 9.72 -7.20 0.28
C VAL A 53 8.73 -6.30 1.00
N GLU A 54 9.21 -5.25 1.67
CA GLU A 54 8.39 -4.22 2.31
C GLU A 54 8.95 -2.85 1.98
N TYR A 55 8.07 -1.88 1.74
CA TYR A 55 8.42 -0.48 1.57
C TYR A 55 7.43 0.40 2.33
N VAL A 56 7.95 1.35 3.08
CA VAL A 56 7.15 2.38 3.75
C VAL A 56 7.75 3.74 3.42
N ASP A 57 6.88 4.68 3.05
CA ASP A 57 7.25 6.05 2.74
C ASP A 57 6.46 7.01 3.65
N HIS A 58 7.11 8.10 4.06
CA HIS A 58 6.57 9.06 5.00
C HIS A 58 6.56 10.47 4.41
N TYR A 59 5.58 11.24 4.81
CA TYR A 59 5.60 12.68 4.68
C TYR A 59 6.68 13.33 5.55
N SER A 60 7.04 14.56 5.25
CA SER A 60 8.02 15.32 6.04
C SER A 60 7.55 15.68 7.47
N ASN A 61 6.29 15.43 7.80
CA ASN A 61 5.74 15.51 9.16
C ASN A 61 5.80 14.18 9.94
N GLY A 62 6.38 13.13 9.34
CA GLY A 62 6.55 11.80 9.94
C GLY A 62 5.38 10.84 9.77
N GLN A 63 4.22 11.31 9.27
CA GLN A 63 3.08 10.44 8.98
C GLN A 63 3.37 9.52 7.80
N ILE A 64 2.88 8.28 7.85
CA ILE A 64 3.00 7.36 6.72
C ILE A 64 2.22 7.94 5.53
N ARG A 65 2.85 7.97 4.35
CA ARG A 65 2.25 8.32 3.07
C ARG A 65 1.81 7.09 2.30
N TYR A 66 2.67 6.08 2.26
CA TYR A 66 2.46 4.85 1.53
C TYR A 66 3.13 3.67 2.23
N ALA A 67 2.49 2.51 2.22
CA ALA A 67 3.07 1.26 2.71
C ALA A 67 2.70 0.12 1.76
N GLU A 68 3.68 -0.73 1.43
CA GLU A 68 3.48 -1.92 0.63
C GLU A 68 4.23 -3.12 1.22
N GLU A 69 3.66 -4.30 1.00
CA GLU A 69 4.29 -5.60 1.23
C GLU A 69 4.12 -6.44 -0.03
N LYS A 70 5.22 -6.99 -0.56
CA LYS A 70 5.21 -7.85 -1.75
C LYS A 70 5.10 -9.31 -1.38
N HIS A 71 4.40 -10.07 -2.21
CA HIS A 71 4.51 -11.52 -2.15
C HIS A 71 5.94 -11.95 -2.52
N ARG A 72 6.47 -12.96 -1.83
CA ARG A 72 7.89 -13.36 -2.00
C ARG A 72 8.21 -13.96 -3.36
N THR A 73 7.28 -14.66 -3.96
CA THR A 73 7.47 -15.42 -5.21
C THR A 73 6.52 -14.98 -6.31
N GLU A 74 5.35 -14.48 -5.96
CA GLU A 74 4.33 -14.07 -6.92
C GLU A 74 4.42 -12.57 -7.23
N PRO A 75 4.05 -12.14 -8.45
CA PRO A 75 4.19 -10.75 -8.90
C PRO A 75 3.04 -9.83 -8.42
N TYR A 76 2.54 -10.01 -7.19
CA TYR A 76 1.51 -9.15 -6.61
C TYR A 76 1.87 -8.70 -5.19
N TYR A 77 1.19 -7.68 -4.71
CA TYR A 77 1.36 -7.14 -3.36
C TYR A 77 0.41 -7.84 -2.38
N LEU A 78 0.88 -8.13 -1.18
CA LEU A 78 0.05 -8.63 -0.07
C LEU A 78 -0.72 -7.50 0.59
N ARG A 79 -0.13 -6.29 0.56
CA ARG A 79 -0.68 -5.08 1.14
C ARG A 79 -0.24 -3.87 0.33
N MET A 80 -1.16 -2.90 0.15
CA MET A 80 -0.88 -1.56 -0.36
C MET A 80 -1.80 -0.57 0.35
N ASP A 81 -1.23 0.40 1.07
CA ASP A 81 -1.98 1.43 1.77
C ASP A 81 -1.47 2.81 1.38
N LEU A 82 -2.38 3.73 1.16
CA LEU A 82 -2.10 5.12 0.86
C LEU A 82 -2.82 6.02 1.86
N PHE A 83 -2.09 7.01 2.41
CA PHE A 83 -2.59 7.91 3.45
C PHE A 83 -2.40 9.37 3.07
N ARG A 84 -3.19 10.24 3.70
CA ARG A 84 -3.03 11.69 3.64
C ARG A 84 -1.99 12.18 4.66
N PRO A 85 -1.55 13.46 4.55
CA PRO A 85 -0.61 14.04 5.50
C PRO A 85 -1.11 14.12 6.95
N ASP A 86 -2.41 14.03 7.18
CA ASP A 86 -3.03 13.95 8.52
C ASP A 86 -3.13 12.52 9.07
N GLY A 87 -2.64 11.52 8.30
CA GLY A 87 -2.69 10.10 8.64
C GLY A 87 -4.00 9.41 8.28
N SER A 88 -5.02 10.12 7.78
CA SER A 88 -6.26 9.48 7.34
C SER A 88 -6.04 8.66 6.06
N PRO A 89 -6.71 7.49 5.89
CA PRO A 89 -6.51 6.65 4.73
C PRO A 89 -7.10 7.29 3.46
N ILE A 90 -6.46 7.04 2.31
CA ILE A 90 -6.98 7.32 0.96
C ILE A 90 -7.48 6.02 0.35
N SER A 91 -6.66 4.96 0.42
CA SER A 91 -7.02 3.63 -0.07
C SER A 91 -6.24 2.56 0.67
N THR A 92 -6.84 1.37 0.77
CA THR A 92 -6.21 0.16 1.31
C THR A 92 -6.48 -1.02 0.38
N LEU A 93 -5.49 -1.89 0.24
CA LEU A 93 -5.58 -3.17 -0.46
C LEU A 93 -4.88 -4.22 0.38
N HIS A 94 -5.63 -5.22 0.88
CA HIS A 94 -5.08 -6.27 1.73
C HIS A 94 -5.48 -7.63 1.20
N VAL A 95 -4.51 -8.56 1.11
CA VAL A 95 -4.77 -9.93 0.68
C VAL A 95 -5.66 -10.64 1.71
N VAL A 96 -6.73 -11.29 1.23
CA VAL A 96 -7.63 -12.13 2.03
C VAL A 96 -7.51 -13.60 1.67
N ASP A 97 -7.13 -13.89 0.42
CA ASP A 97 -6.87 -15.25 -0.04
C ASP A 97 -5.61 -15.26 -0.93
N LYS A 98 -4.50 -15.76 -0.33
CA LYS A 98 -3.21 -15.86 -1.04
C LYS A 98 -3.23 -16.87 -2.19
N ARG A 99 -4.03 -17.96 -2.09
CA ARG A 99 -4.07 -18.98 -3.14
C ARG A 99 -4.70 -18.46 -4.43
N ASN A 100 -5.76 -17.67 -4.27
CA ASN A 100 -6.50 -17.09 -5.38
C ASN A 100 -6.08 -15.64 -5.69
N ALA A 101 -5.06 -15.12 -4.99
CA ALA A 101 -4.60 -13.72 -5.07
C ALA A 101 -5.77 -12.74 -5.01
N THR A 102 -6.67 -12.94 -4.01
CA THR A 102 -7.87 -12.13 -3.80
C THR A 102 -7.64 -11.18 -2.63
N PHE A 103 -8.16 -9.97 -2.77
CA PHE A 103 -7.93 -8.84 -1.87
C PHE A 103 -9.26 -8.23 -1.43
N GLU A 104 -9.29 -7.64 -0.24
CA GLU A 104 -10.21 -6.57 0.11
C GLU A 104 -9.58 -5.23 -0.26
N GLN A 105 -10.36 -4.39 -0.94
CA GLN A 105 -9.94 -3.03 -1.29
C GLN A 105 -10.99 -2.04 -0.80
N SER A 106 -10.50 -0.95 -0.19
CA SER A 106 -11.32 0.17 0.25
C SER A 106 -10.72 1.49 -0.20
N GLU A 107 -11.59 2.45 -0.52
CA GLU A 107 -11.21 3.84 -0.77
C GLU A 107 -12.00 4.75 0.17
N PHE A 108 -11.41 5.87 0.55
CA PHE A 108 -11.94 6.71 1.62
C PHE A 108 -12.12 8.17 1.17
N TRP A 109 -13.19 8.78 1.65
CA TRP A 109 -13.41 10.22 1.57
C TRP A 109 -12.38 10.99 2.42
N PRO A 110 -12.17 12.31 2.16
CA PRO A 110 -11.28 13.13 2.99
C PRO A 110 -11.64 13.18 4.48
N ASN A 111 -12.92 12.97 4.82
CA ASN A 111 -13.38 12.90 6.21
C ASN A 111 -13.16 11.53 6.89
N GLY A 112 -12.45 10.59 6.22
CA GLY A 112 -12.14 9.26 6.73
C GLY A 112 -13.25 8.22 6.55
N GLN A 113 -14.44 8.61 6.10
CA GLN A 113 -15.52 7.66 5.78
C GLN A 113 -15.20 6.85 4.54
N VAL A 114 -15.62 5.57 4.52
CA VAL A 114 -15.48 4.71 3.34
C VAL A 114 -16.24 5.32 2.17
N ARG A 115 -15.56 5.50 1.02
CA ARG A 115 -16.15 5.92 -0.26
C ARG A 115 -16.68 4.73 -1.05
N CYS A 116 -15.86 3.70 -1.16
CA CYS A 116 -16.26 2.42 -1.75
C CYS A 116 -15.41 1.28 -1.20
N LYS A 117 -15.96 0.07 -1.20
CA LYS A 117 -15.25 -1.16 -0.83
C LYS A 117 -15.78 -2.37 -1.57
N GLY A 118 -14.90 -3.34 -1.76
CA GLY A 118 -15.23 -4.60 -2.40
C GLY A 118 -14.00 -5.50 -2.50
N GLN A 119 -14.13 -6.54 -3.32
CA GLN A 119 -13.04 -7.47 -3.58
C GLN A 119 -12.34 -7.17 -4.91
N ALA A 120 -11.05 -7.45 -4.94
CA ALA A 120 -10.24 -7.41 -6.14
C ALA A 120 -9.44 -8.72 -6.25
N ARG A 121 -9.01 -9.05 -7.47
CA ARG A 121 -8.16 -10.23 -7.75
C ARG A 121 -7.03 -9.86 -8.68
N TYR A 122 -5.84 -10.39 -8.41
CA TYR A 122 -4.72 -10.25 -9.33
C TYR A 122 -4.97 -11.07 -10.62
N ASN A 123 -4.79 -10.42 -11.76
CA ASN A 123 -4.87 -11.05 -13.07
C ASN A 123 -3.46 -11.18 -13.67
N PRO A 124 -2.86 -12.38 -13.72
CA PRO A 124 -1.50 -12.57 -14.21
C PRO A 124 -1.33 -12.23 -15.69
N ASN A 125 -2.39 -12.36 -16.50
CA ASN A 125 -2.33 -12.05 -17.93
C ASN A 125 -2.26 -10.53 -18.20
N ARG A 126 -2.72 -9.72 -17.26
CA ARG A 126 -2.68 -8.24 -17.34
C ARG A 126 -1.65 -7.63 -16.40
N MET A 127 -1.06 -8.45 -15.52
CA MET A 127 -0.16 -8.01 -14.45
C MET A 127 -0.78 -6.88 -13.61
N ASP A 128 -2.08 -6.97 -13.32
CA ASP A 128 -2.86 -5.93 -12.64
C ASP A 128 -3.88 -6.55 -11.68
N THR A 129 -4.28 -5.78 -10.67
CA THR A 129 -5.33 -6.15 -9.71
C THR A 129 -6.65 -5.55 -10.15
N GLN A 130 -7.64 -6.41 -10.41
CA GLN A 130 -8.93 -6.04 -11.00
C GLN A 130 -10.05 -6.24 -9.99
N ARG A 131 -11.01 -5.30 -9.98
CA ARG A 131 -12.24 -5.41 -9.19
C ARG A 131 -13.05 -6.61 -9.63
N ILE A 132 -13.60 -7.36 -8.64
CA ILE A 132 -14.49 -8.52 -8.83
C ILE A 132 -15.65 -8.47 -7.87
N GLY A 133 -16.73 -9.18 -8.20
CA GLY A 133 -17.90 -9.29 -7.35
C GLY A 133 -18.60 -7.96 -7.10
N THR A 134 -19.25 -7.83 -5.95
CA THR A 134 -20.04 -6.65 -5.60
C THR A 134 -19.21 -5.62 -4.86
N TRP A 135 -19.26 -4.38 -5.34
CA TRP A 135 -18.66 -3.19 -4.72
C TRP A 135 -19.76 -2.28 -4.18
N SER A 136 -19.64 -1.91 -2.92
CA SER A 136 -20.56 -0.98 -2.27
C SER A 136 -19.98 0.43 -2.26
N TYR A 137 -20.81 1.43 -2.57
CA TYR A 137 -20.46 2.84 -2.63
C TYR A 137 -21.25 3.63 -1.60
N PHE A 138 -20.56 4.55 -0.92
CA PHE A 138 -21.09 5.31 0.19
C PHE A 138 -20.87 6.82 -0.03
N ASP A 139 -21.76 7.63 0.51
CA ASP A 139 -21.55 9.07 0.58
C ASP A 139 -20.65 9.50 1.76
N MET A 140 -20.41 10.80 1.87
CA MET A 140 -19.60 11.37 2.95
C MET A 140 -20.23 11.24 4.36
N ALA A 141 -21.54 10.93 4.44
CA ALA A 141 -22.22 10.62 5.69
C ALA A 141 -22.18 9.12 6.06
N GLY A 142 -21.52 8.30 5.21
CA GLY A 142 -21.42 6.85 5.40
C GLY A 142 -22.66 6.06 4.99
N GLN A 143 -23.63 6.71 4.34
CA GLN A 143 -24.82 6.03 3.83
C GLN A 143 -24.50 5.33 2.52
N ARG A 144 -24.89 4.04 2.41
CA ARG A 144 -24.71 3.28 1.18
C ARG A 144 -25.68 3.79 0.11
N ARG A 145 -25.15 4.14 -1.07
CA ARG A 145 -25.89 4.76 -2.17
C ARG A 145 -26.23 3.79 -3.29
N PHE A 146 -25.26 2.99 -3.70
CA PHE A 146 -25.46 2.00 -4.76
C PHE A 146 -24.42 0.89 -4.66
N GLU A 147 -24.63 -0.15 -5.45
CA GLU A 147 -23.69 -1.26 -5.65
C GLU A 147 -23.36 -1.42 -7.13
N GLU A 148 -22.13 -1.80 -7.42
CA GLU A 148 -21.70 -2.23 -8.76
C GLU A 148 -21.23 -3.68 -8.71
N ALA A 149 -21.66 -4.47 -9.68
CA ALA A 149 -21.14 -5.81 -9.89
C ALA A 149 -20.03 -5.76 -10.94
N TYR A 150 -18.85 -6.31 -10.60
CA TYR A 150 -17.70 -6.37 -11.47
C TYR A 150 -17.40 -7.81 -11.92
N VAL A 151 -17.13 -7.96 -13.22
CA VAL A 151 -16.59 -9.17 -13.83
C VAL A 151 -15.31 -8.77 -14.58
N ASP A 152 -14.19 -9.38 -14.25
CA ASP A 152 -12.87 -9.13 -14.86
C ASP A 152 -12.51 -7.64 -14.98
N GLY A 153 -12.75 -6.90 -13.90
CA GLY A 153 -12.43 -5.47 -13.80
C GLY A 153 -13.42 -4.53 -14.51
N LYS A 154 -14.47 -5.06 -15.13
CA LYS A 154 -15.49 -4.26 -15.82
C LYS A 154 -16.81 -4.26 -15.05
N VAL A 155 -17.47 -3.11 -15.01
CA VAL A 155 -18.83 -3.00 -14.47
C VAL A 155 -19.79 -3.80 -15.36
N HIS A 156 -20.48 -4.75 -14.75
CA HIS A 156 -21.49 -5.60 -15.40
C HIS A 156 -22.91 -5.15 -15.05
N ALA A 157 -23.15 -4.69 -13.82
CA ALA A 157 -24.44 -4.20 -13.36
C ALA A 157 -24.27 -3.10 -12.31
N VAL A 158 -25.23 -2.19 -12.26
CA VAL A 158 -25.34 -1.14 -11.22
C VAL A 158 -26.69 -1.28 -10.55
N LYS A 159 -26.71 -1.40 -9.22
CA LYS A 159 -27.92 -1.49 -8.41
C LYS A 159 -28.03 -0.26 -7.51
N PRO A 160 -28.90 0.70 -7.81
CA PRO A 160 -29.18 1.80 -6.89
C PRO A 160 -29.86 1.25 -5.63
N LEU A 161 -29.50 1.80 -4.48
CA LEU A 161 -30.22 1.55 -3.23
C LEU A 161 -31.20 2.70 -3.06
N LEU A 162 -32.49 2.39 -3.05
CA LEU A 162 -33.52 3.37 -2.77
C LEU A 162 -33.22 3.96 -1.38
N ALA A 163 -33.17 5.29 -1.29
CA ALA A 163 -33.21 5.95 -0.01
C ALA A 163 -34.49 5.48 0.68
N ASN A 164 -34.39 4.85 1.86
CA ASN A 164 -35.55 4.65 2.70
C ASN A 164 -36.11 6.05 2.98
N ASN A 165 -37.16 6.43 2.28
CA ASN A 165 -37.99 7.58 2.68
C ASN A 165 -38.53 7.26 4.08
N PRO A 166 -38.35 8.17 5.06
CA PRO A 166 -38.94 8.02 6.39
C PRO A 166 -40.45 8.02 6.36
#